data_6eb32575f63ea070dea4c15835507df7
#
_entry.id   6eb32575f63ea070dea4c15835507df7
#
_cell.length_a   1.000
_cell.length_b   1.000
_cell.length_c   1.000
_cell.angle_alpha   90.00
_cell.angle_beta   90.00
_cell.angle_gamma   90.00
#
_symmetry.space_group_name_H-M   'P 1'
#
loop_
_entity.id
_entity.type
_entity.pdbx_description
1 polymer ?
#
loop_
_entity_poly.entity_id
_entity_poly.type
_entity_poly.pdbx_seq_one_letter_code
_entity_poly.pdbx_strand_id
1 'polypeptide(L)'
;MLAGFLGSGKTTFLRALVQDATGGSTAVVANEFGAVGLDDRIAGLVVDEPLAVVGGCVCCAKRSELVATLHRLLDLEARGLRPRAERLVVETSGLADPAPVVEAVVGDPMLRHQLRVAEVVVTVDAVNGWDQLDTEDLAHRQVVGADRLLITKVDLVDPCRVGRLAARLTRLNPLVSPEPVRHGTVQPGPVPLGELEGDEKEAPPAAPDDVVAVTVDLDPPVDWLAFSVWLSMLCHARGREVLRIKGLMDLGPGGPVAVNGVQGVIHEPEHLPELPAARSQLVAIVRPWLADALEPSLRAFLALGSPEEAGAR
;
A
#
# COMPACT_ATOMS: atom_id res chain seq x y z
N MET A 1 7.45 -0.26 -2.43
CA MET A 1 7.28 1.09 -2.99
C MET A 1 7.22 2.09 -1.84
N LEU A 2 7.79 3.30 -2.00
CA LEU A 2 7.80 4.36 -0.99
C LEU A 2 7.00 5.56 -1.49
N ALA A 3 5.94 5.92 -0.78
CA ALA A 3 5.05 7.04 -1.07
C ALA A 3 4.82 7.91 0.18
N GLY A 4 4.02 8.94 0.06
CA GLY A 4 3.70 9.90 1.11
C GLY A 4 3.68 11.32 0.56
N PHE A 5 2.94 12.21 1.21
CA PHE A 5 2.73 13.57 0.73
C PHE A 5 4.02 14.42 0.70
N LEU A 6 3.96 15.59 0.11
CA LEU A 6 5.12 16.50 0.04
C LEU A 6 5.68 16.79 1.44
N GLY A 7 7.00 16.71 1.55
CA GLY A 7 7.69 16.97 2.81
C GLY A 7 7.53 15.91 3.90
N SER A 8 6.87 14.78 3.62
CA SER A 8 6.62 13.72 4.61
C SER A 8 7.84 12.91 5.06
N GLY A 9 9.04 13.22 4.54
CA GLY A 9 10.28 12.56 4.98
C GLY A 9 10.64 11.29 4.22
N LYS A 10 10.06 11.04 3.03
CA LYS A 10 10.37 9.89 2.16
C LYS A 10 11.86 9.71 1.92
N THR A 11 12.51 10.73 1.40
CA THR A 11 13.96 10.71 1.07
C THR A 11 14.83 10.48 2.29
N THR A 12 14.44 11.01 3.46
CA THR A 12 15.16 10.76 4.73
C THR A 12 15.06 9.30 5.14
N PHE A 13 13.86 8.73 5.06
CA PHE A 13 13.63 7.31 5.33
C PHE A 13 14.36 6.42 4.33
N LEU A 14 14.29 6.75 3.03
CA LEU A 14 14.98 6.02 1.97
C LEU A 14 16.49 5.96 2.21
N ARG A 15 17.10 7.08 2.59
CA ARG A 15 18.54 7.12 2.91
C ARG A 15 18.90 6.18 4.06
N ALA A 16 18.13 6.22 5.15
CA ALA A 16 18.35 5.32 6.28
C ALA A 16 18.18 3.85 5.86
N LEU A 17 17.16 3.56 5.05
CA LEU A 17 16.89 2.21 4.53
C LEU A 17 18.03 1.66 3.65
N VAL A 18 18.63 2.52 2.82
CA VAL A 18 19.75 2.12 1.94
C VAL A 18 21.07 1.99 2.73
N GLN A 19 21.24 2.79 3.77
CA GLN A 19 22.42 2.71 4.66
C GLN A 19 22.40 1.51 5.60
N ASP A 20 21.24 0.90 5.80
CA ASP A 20 21.12 -0.32 6.61
C ASP A 20 21.68 -1.53 5.83
N ALA A 21 22.94 -1.85 6.12
CA ALA A 21 23.69 -2.93 5.48
C ALA A 21 23.08 -4.33 5.70
N THR A 22 22.11 -4.48 6.61
CA THR A 22 21.46 -5.78 6.90
C THR A 22 20.43 -6.15 5.82
N GLY A 23 20.03 -5.21 4.98
CA GLY A 23 18.92 -5.35 4.02
C GLY A 23 19.29 -5.90 2.64
N GLY A 24 20.53 -6.37 2.39
CA GLY A 24 20.97 -6.83 1.06
C GLY A 24 21.17 -5.69 0.05
N SER A 25 21.49 -6.04 -1.21
CA SER A 25 21.67 -5.04 -2.26
C SER A 25 20.35 -4.38 -2.66
N THR A 26 20.29 -3.05 -2.56
CA THR A 26 19.08 -2.27 -2.85
C THR A 26 19.28 -1.39 -4.08
N ALA A 27 18.43 -1.55 -5.09
CA ALA A 27 18.32 -0.61 -6.19
C ALA A 27 17.22 0.43 -5.87
N VAL A 28 17.45 1.67 -6.25
CA VAL A 28 16.50 2.77 -6.04
C VAL A 28 16.12 3.39 -7.37
N VAL A 29 14.82 3.54 -7.60
CA VAL A 29 14.25 4.34 -8.69
C VAL A 29 13.47 5.47 -8.04
N ALA A 30 14.01 6.69 -8.12
CA ALA A 30 13.35 7.89 -7.60
C ALA A 30 12.58 8.60 -8.72
N ASN A 31 11.35 9.00 -8.43
CA ASN A 31 10.49 9.71 -9.36
C ASN A 31 10.09 11.06 -8.74
N GLU A 32 10.76 12.14 -9.13
CA GLU A 32 10.51 13.48 -8.61
C GLU A 32 9.82 14.44 -9.57
N PHE A 33 9.05 15.34 -8.96
CA PHE A 33 8.37 16.45 -9.64
C PHE A 33 9.27 17.69 -9.66
N GLY A 34 9.99 17.96 -10.74
CA GLY A 34 10.75 19.19 -10.86
C GLY A 34 11.90 19.14 -11.85
N ALA A 35 12.08 20.23 -12.57
CA ALA A 35 13.03 20.37 -13.68
C ALA A 35 14.49 20.63 -13.27
N VAL A 36 14.88 20.54 -12.00
CA VAL A 36 16.28 20.69 -11.58
C VAL A 36 16.54 19.88 -10.30
N GLY A 37 17.26 18.76 -10.47
CA GLY A 37 17.66 17.85 -9.43
C GLY A 37 18.59 18.44 -8.36
N LEU A 38 18.04 19.11 -7.35
CA LEU A 38 18.78 19.32 -6.11
C LEU A 38 18.85 18.01 -5.31
N ASP A 39 17.76 17.23 -5.34
CA ASP A 39 17.70 15.94 -4.68
C ASP A 39 18.42 14.83 -5.45
N ASP A 40 18.57 14.95 -6.78
CA ASP A 40 19.44 14.09 -7.60
C ASP A 40 20.89 14.05 -7.11
N ARG A 41 21.42 15.21 -6.71
CA ARG A 41 22.77 15.30 -6.14
C ARG A 41 22.84 14.67 -4.75
N ILE A 42 21.74 14.63 -4.02
CA ILE A 42 21.63 14.06 -2.68
C ILE A 42 21.38 12.55 -2.76
N ALA A 43 20.53 12.07 -3.68
CA ALA A 43 20.35 10.65 -3.96
C ALA A 43 21.63 10.01 -4.51
N GLY A 44 22.38 10.71 -5.37
CA GLY A 44 23.68 10.27 -5.90
C GLY A 44 24.78 10.13 -4.87
N LEU A 45 24.63 10.69 -3.66
CA LEU A 45 25.58 10.52 -2.56
C LEU A 45 25.36 9.25 -1.72
N VAL A 46 24.23 8.57 -1.90
CA VAL A 46 23.81 7.42 -1.06
C VAL A 46 23.92 6.10 -1.81
N VAL A 47 23.96 6.13 -3.14
CA VAL A 47 24.05 4.91 -3.98
C VAL A 47 25.22 5.10 -4.94
N ASP A 48 26.11 4.12 -5.03
CA ASP A 48 27.31 4.17 -5.89
C ASP A 48 27.01 4.47 -7.38
N GLU A 49 25.78 4.33 -7.83
CA GLU A 49 25.22 4.91 -9.06
C GLU A 49 23.69 5.01 -8.98
N PRO A 50 23.08 6.21 -8.94
CA PRO A 50 21.62 6.35 -9.08
C PRO A 50 21.20 5.95 -10.49
N LEU A 51 20.31 4.96 -10.63
CA LEU A 51 20.04 4.31 -11.89
C LEU A 51 19.22 5.11 -12.88
N ALA A 52 18.38 5.94 -12.46
CA ALA A 52 17.66 6.93 -13.25
C ALA A 52 16.78 7.80 -12.37
N VAL A 53 16.89 9.07 -12.57
CA VAL A 53 15.89 10.03 -12.15
C VAL A 53 14.88 10.14 -13.28
N VAL A 54 13.70 9.56 -13.09
CA VAL A 54 12.58 9.78 -14.01
C VAL A 54 11.97 11.13 -13.62
N GLY A 55 12.45 12.20 -14.24
CA GLY A 55 11.96 13.54 -13.98
C GLY A 55 10.50 13.72 -14.41
N GLY A 56 9.63 14.06 -13.48
CA GLY A 56 8.30 14.56 -13.73
C GLY A 56 7.13 13.80 -13.08
N CYS A 57 5.91 14.36 -13.14
CA CYS A 57 4.69 13.82 -12.54
C CYS A 57 4.25 12.49 -13.11
N VAL A 58 3.84 11.52 -12.27
CA VAL A 58 3.22 10.25 -12.70
C VAL A 58 1.78 10.51 -13.20
N CYS A 59 1.65 11.30 -14.25
CA CYS A 59 0.45 11.34 -15.09
C CYS A 59 0.65 10.40 -16.27
N CYS A 60 -0.39 10.01 -16.96
CA CYS A 60 -0.45 8.92 -17.95
C CYS A 60 0.75 8.79 -18.93
N ALA A 61 1.44 9.86 -19.26
CA ALA A 61 2.64 9.85 -20.11
C ALA A 61 3.89 9.25 -19.42
N LYS A 62 3.91 9.13 -18.10
CA LYS A 62 5.10 8.75 -17.33
C LYS A 62 5.04 7.36 -16.71
N ARG A 63 3.90 6.67 -16.77
CA ARG A 63 3.84 5.23 -16.49
C ARG A 63 4.75 4.47 -17.44
N SER A 64 4.75 4.82 -18.71
CA SER A 64 5.63 4.22 -19.72
C SER A 64 7.11 4.47 -19.45
N GLU A 65 7.48 5.62 -18.88
CA GLU A 65 8.87 5.92 -18.52
C GLU A 65 9.35 5.10 -17.32
N LEU A 66 8.51 4.93 -16.29
CA LEU A 66 8.83 4.06 -15.16
C LEU A 66 8.98 2.62 -15.61
N VAL A 67 8.02 2.10 -16.37
CA VAL A 67 8.08 0.74 -16.93
C VAL A 67 9.34 0.55 -17.78
N ALA A 68 9.66 1.49 -18.66
CA ALA A 68 10.88 1.46 -19.48
C ALA A 68 12.16 1.50 -18.61
N THR A 69 12.16 2.29 -17.53
CA THR A 69 13.28 2.34 -16.58
C THR A 69 13.49 1.01 -15.87
N LEU A 70 12.39 0.39 -15.42
CA LEU A 70 12.43 -0.92 -14.77
C LEU A 70 12.92 -2.01 -15.74
N HIS A 71 12.42 -2.01 -16.98
CA HIS A 71 12.92 -2.93 -18.02
C HIS A 71 14.42 -2.75 -18.26
N ARG A 72 14.88 -1.50 -18.39
CA ARG A 72 16.30 -1.21 -18.57
C ARG A 72 17.15 -1.68 -17.41
N LEU A 73 16.69 -1.50 -16.18
CA LEU A 73 17.35 -1.98 -14.97
C LEU A 73 17.54 -3.50 -15.03
N LEU A 74 16.46 -4.24 -15.28
CA LEU A 74 16.46 -5.70 -15.33
C LEU A 74 17.32 -6.23 -16.51
N ASP A 75 17.33 -5.54 -17.65
CA ASP A 75 18.20 -5.88 -18.79
C ASP A 75 19.69 -5.71 -18.45
N LEU A 76 20.06 -4.62 -17.76
CA LEU A 76 21.45 -4.41 -17.30
C LEU A 76 21.90 -5.48 -16.31
N GLU A 77 21.03 -5.90 -15.41
CA GLU A 77 21.28 -6.99 -14.46
C GLU A 77 21.41 -8.34 -15.18
N ALA A 78 20.50 -8.63 -16.11
CA ALA A 78 20.52 -9.87 -16.90
C ALA A 78 21.77 -10.03 -17.76
N ARG A 79 22.32 -8.92 -18.27
CA ARG A 79 23.58 -8.88 -19.04
C ARG A 79 24.83 -8.87 -18.16
N GLY A 80 24.69 -8.86 -16.85
CA GLY A 80 25.85 -8.78 -15.93
C GLY A 80 26.56 -7.42 -15.96
N LEU A 81 25.96 -6.39 -16.54
CA LEU A 81 26.49 -5.02 -16.59
C LEU A 81 26.25 -4.28 -15.26
N ARG A 82 25.44 -4.85 -14.40
CA ARG A 82 25.15 -4.41 -13.05
C ARG A 82 24.93 -5.63 -12.12
N PRO A 83 25.31 -5.54 -10.83
CA PRO A 83 24.94 -6.54 -9.84
C PRO A 83 23.42 -6.64 -9.70
N ARG A 84 22.89 -7.84 -9.53
CA ARG A 84 21.47 -8.05 -9.30
C ARG A 84 21.10 -7.52 -7.92
N ALA A 85 20.09 -6.68 -7.88
CA ALA A 85 19.54 -6.18 -6.62
C ALA A 85 18.57 -7.22 -6.02
N GLU A 86 18.68 -7.43 -4.73
CA GLU A 86 17.73 -8.27 -3.97
C GLU A 86 16.44 -7.50 -3.68
N ARG A 87 16.53 -6.18 -3.60
CA ARG A 87 15.42 -5.29 -3.32
C ARG A 87 15.43 -4.08 -4.24
N LEU A 88 14.25 -3.77 -4.79
CA LEU A 88 14.02 -2.56 -5.56
C LEU A 88 13.09 -1.62 -4.78
N VAL A 89 13.50 -0.40 -4.56
CA VAL A 89 12.67 0.65 -3.97
C VAL A 89 12.30 1.66 -5.06
N VAL A 90 11.01 1.83 -5.29
CA VAL A 90 10.48 2.91 -6.14
C VAL A 90 9.98 4.01 -5.22
N GLU A 91 10.65 5.16 -5.20
CA GLU A 91 10.19 6.36 -4.51
C GLU A 91 9.29 7.16 -5.44
N THR A 92 8.05 7.46 -5.01
CA THR A 92 7.14 8.29 -5.78
C THR A 92 7.23 9.76 -5.38
N SER A 93 6.90 10.65 -6.30
CA SER A 93 6.69 12.06 -5.97
C SER A 93 5.64 12.21 -4.86
N GLY A 94 5.81 13.23 -4.02
CA GLY A 94 4.84 13.55 -2.97
C GLY A 94 3.43 13.89 -3.46
N LEU A 95 3.29 14.20 -4.76
CA LEU A 95 2.01 14.45 -5.43
C LEU A 95 1.54 13.25 -6.28
N ALA A 96 2.13 12.09 -6.11
CA ALA A 96 1.75 10.89 -6.85
C ALA A 96 0.82 9.99 -6.03
N ASP A 97 -0.22 9.49 -6.69
CA ASP A 97 -0.98 8.36 -6.19
C ASP A 97 -0.17 7.07 -6.42
N PRO A 98 0.08 6.26 -5.39
CA PRO A 98 0.86 5.03 -5.53
C PRO A 98 0.16 3.95 -6.37
N ALA A 99 -1.16 3.91 -6.40
CA ALA A 99 -1.89 2.85 -7.08
C ALA A 99 -1.62 2.74 -8.58
N PRO A 100 -1.57 3.83 -9.37
CA PRO A 100 -1.17 3.77 -10.77
C PRO A 100 0.25 3.23 -11.01
N VAL A 101 1.14 3.38 -10.04
CA VAL A 101 2.51 2.84 -10.11
C VAL A 101 2.50 1.32 -9.89
N VAL A 102 1.74 0.86 -8.91
CA VAL A 102 1.51 -0.57 -8.68
C VAL A 102 0.87 -1.20 -9.90
N GLU A 103 -0.19 -0.58 -10.44
CA GLU A 103 -0.88 -1.03 -11.66
C GLU A 103 0.09 -1.20 -12.85
N ALA A 104 1.00 -0.25 -13.05
CA ALA A 104 1.97 -0.31 -14.13
C ALA A 104 2.92 -1.50 -14.00
N VAL A 105 3.36 -1.83 -12.80
CA VAL A 105 4.25 -2.97 -12.55
C VAL A 105 3.51 -4.30 -12.68
N VAL A 106 2.33 -4.41 -12.06
CA VAL A 106 1.53 -5.65 -12.07
C VAL A 106 0.93 -5.92 -13.45
N GLY A 107 0.56 -4.86 -14.19
CA GLY A 107 -0.03 -4.96 -15.52
C GLY A 107 0.97 -5.28 -16.64
N ASP A 108 2.28 -5.05 -16.43
CA ASP A 108 3.30 -5.36 -17.44
C ASP A 108 3.68 -6.85 -17.39
N PRO A 109 3.50 -7.60 -18.50
CA PRO A 109 3.75 -9.05 -18.51
C PRO A 109 5.18 -9.47 -18.18
N MET A 110 6.19 -8.65 -18.52
CA MET A 110 7.58 -8.97 -18.22
C MET A 110 7.94 -8.61 -16.78
N LEU A 111 7.49 -7.42 -16.29
CA LEU A 111 7.81 -6.98 -14.94
C LEU A 111 7.19 -7.90 -13.90
N ARG A 112 5.93 -8.31 -14.04
CA ARG A 112 5.25 -9.20 -13.08
C ARG A 112 5.91 -10.57 -12.93
N HIS A 113 6.67 -11.05 -13.94
CA HIS A 113 7.43 -12.30 -13.84
C HIS A 113 8.77 -12.14 -13.12
N GLN A 114 9.30 -10.93 -13.03
CA GLN A 114 10.63 -10.66 -12.47
C GLN A 114 10.58 -9.86 -11.17
N LEU A 115 9.51 -9.08 -10.98
CA LEU A 115 9.31 -8.22 -9.82
C LEU A 115 8.01 -8.57 -9.12
N ARG A 116 8.06 -8.59 -7.80
CA ARG A 116 6.88 -8.67 -6.94
C ARG A 116 6.75 -7.38 -6.16
N VAL A 117 5.57 -6.78 -6.15
CA VAL A 117 5.27 -5.66 -5.26
C VAL A 117 5.08 -6.20 -3.85
N ALA A 118 6.12 -6.08 -3.03
CA ALA A 118 6.10 -6.60 -1.67
C ALA A 118 5.23 -5.75 -0.75
N GLU A 119 5.44 -4.42 -0.76
CA GLU A 119 4.69 -3.50 0.09
C GLU A 119 4.66 -2.07 -0.46
N VAL A 120 3.63 -1.34 -0.08
CA VAL A 120 3.49 0.12 -0.26
C VAL A 120 3.69 0.77 1.11
N VAL A 121 4.84 1.39 1.30
CA VAL A 121 5.19 2.14 2.52
C VAL A 121 4.80 3.60 2.31
N VAL A 122 4.03 4.16 3.23
CA VAL A 122 3.61 5.57 3.16
C VAL A 122 4.08 6.32 4.40
N THR A 123 4.80 7.42 4.16
CA THR A 123 5.24 8.32 5.21
C THR A 123 4.22 9.44 5.44
N VAL A 124 3.92 9.71 6.70
CA VAL A 124 3.02 10.78 7.14
C VAL A 124 3.77 11.68 8.12
N ASP A 125 3.79 12.98 7.87
CA ASP A 125 4.48 13.98 8.68
C ASP A 125 3.69 14.28 9.97
N ALA A 126 4.30 14.08 11.14
CA ALA A 126 3.66 14.40 12.43
C ALA A 126 3.34 15.89 12.61
N VAL A 127 4.08 16.77 11.91
CA VAL A 127 3.88 18.24 11.99
C VAL A 127 2.71 18.69 11.13
N ASN A 128 2.64 18.22 9.86
CA ASN A 128 1.68 18.73 8.88
C ASN A 128 0.64 17.68 8.44
N GLY A 129 0.85 16.41 8.78
CA GLY A 129 0.03 15.30 8.27
C GLY A 129 -1.44 15.41 8.65
N TRP A 130 -1.76 16.00 9.82
CA TRP A 130 -3.15 16.24 10.20
C TRP A 130 -3.84 17.17 9.21
N ASP A 131 -3.25 18.33 8.94
CA ASP A 131 -3.81 19.35 8.06
C ASP A 131 -3.85 18.87 6.61
N GLN A 132 -2.82 18.10 6.18
CA GLN A 132 -2.79 17.47 4.87
C GLN A 132 -3.92 16.46 4.68
N LEU A 133 -4.25 15.70 5.71
CA LEU A 133 -5.41 14.80 5.68
C LEU A 133 -6.75 15.55 5.67
N ASP A 134 -6.82 16.80 6.10
CA ASP A 134 -8.04 17.60 6.05
C ASP A 134 -8.25 18.29 4.70
N THR A 135 -7.16 18.59 3.99
CA THR A 135 -7.22 19.44 2.79
C THR A 135 -6.94 18.68 1.49
N GLU A 136 -6.32 17.50 1.55
CA GLU A 136 -5.77 16.83 0.38
C GLU A 136 -6.31 15.40 0.22
N ASP A 137 -7.23 15.19 -0.69
CA ASP A 137 -7.73 13.86 -1.07
C ASP A 137 -6.62 12.85 -1.40
N LEU A 138 -5.51 13.35 -1.94
CA LEU A 138 -4.37 12.52 -2.27
C LEU A 138 -3.72 11.92 -1.03
N ALA A 139 -3.60 12.71 0.06
CA ALA A 139 -3.05 12.20 1.32
C ALA A 139 -3.92 11.06 1.87
N HIS A 140 -5.24 11.18 1.79
CA HIS A 140 -6.17 10.10 2.13
C HIS A 140 -5.91 8.84 1.30
N ARG A 141 -5.87 8.97 -0.04
CA ARG A 141 -5.63 7.82 -0.93
C ARG A 141 -4.30 7.14 -0.66
N GLN A 142 -3.25 7.92 -0.37
CA GLN A 142 -1.95 7.36 0.00
C GLN A 142 -2.05 6.53 1.29
N VAL A 143 -2.67 7.07 2.34
CA VAL A 143 -2.84 6.37 3.63
C VAL A 143 -3.66 5.10 3.49
N VAL A 144 -4.79 5.16 2.78
CA VAL A 144 -5.66 3.99 2.57
C VAL A 144 -4.96 2.90 1.74
N GLY A 145 -4.16 3.30 0.76
CA GLY A 145 -3.40 2.38 -0.10
C GLY A 145 -2.16 1.75 0.55
N ALA A 146 -1.80 2.18 1.76
CA ALA A 146 -0.57 1.74 2.43
C ALA A 146 -0.64 0.30 2.95
N ASP A 147 0.47 -0.43 2.84
CA ASP A 147 0.75 -1.66 3.59
C ASP A 147 1.47 -1.38 4.90
N ARG A 148 2.22 -0.28 4.94
CA ARG A 148 2.87 0.24 6.15
C ARG A 148 2.72 1.75 6.22
N LEU A 149 2.41 2.26 7.41
CA LEU A 149 2.28 3.68 7.69
C LEU A 149 3.40 4.11 8.66
N LEU A 150 4.22 5.05 8.22
CA LEU A 150 5.34 5.56 8.98
C LEU A 150 5.06 7.02 9.38
N ILE A 151 4.93 7.28 10.67
CA ILE A 151 4.80 8.65 11.20
C ILE A 151 6.20 9.21 11.39
N THR A 152 6.56 10.16 10.55
CA THR A 152 7.87 10.82 10.57
C THR A 152 7.86 12.08 11.42
N LYS A 153 9.04 12.60 11.75
CA LYS A 153 9.25 13.85 12.50
C LYS A 153 8.55 13.85 13.87
N VAL A 154 8.43 12.67 14.48
CA VAL A 154 7.81 12.53 15.81
C VAL A 154 8.60 13.23 16.91
N ASP A 155 9.85 13.57 16.66
CA ASP A 155 10.75 14.34 17.51
C ASP A 155 10.46 15.86 17.51
N LEU A 156 9.67 16.34 16.54
CA LEU A 156 9.35 17.76 16.38
C LEU A 156 7.99 18.16 16.97
N VAL A 157 7.25 17.21 17.52
CA VAL A 157 5.90 17.44 18.06
C VAL A 157 5.71 16.74 19.41
N ASP A 158 4.71 17.17 20.13
CA ASP A 158 4.31 16.53 21.40
C ASP A 158 3.82 15.09 21.16
N PRO A 159 4.17 14.12 22.03
CA PRO A 159 3.70 12.74 21.94
C PRO A 159 2.18 12.58 21.83
N CYS A 160 1.39 13.43 22.50
CA CYS A 160 -0.07 13.41 22.40
C CYS A 160 -0.53 13.71 20.95
N ARG A 161 0.16 14.61 20.24
CA ARG A 161 -0.14 14.90 18.83
C ARG A 161 0.17 13.71 17.94
N VAL A 162 1.27 13.01 18.19
CA VAL A 162 1.61 11.77 17.50
C VAL A 162 0.54 10.71 17.72
N GLY A 163 0.10 10.52 18.98
CA GLY A 163 -0.96 9.56 19.33
C GLY A 163 -2.28 9.85 18.63
N ARG A 164 -2.72 11.14 18.61
CA ARG A 164 -3.94 11.55 17.89
C ARG A 164 -3.84 11.29 16.38
N LEU A 165 -2.70 11.61 15.77
CA LEU A 165 -2.48 11.33 14.36
C LEU A 165 -2.51 9.82 14.10
N ALA A 166 -1.84 9.01 14.94
CA ALA A 166 -1.85 7.56 14.82
C ALA A 166 -3.27 6.99 14.91
N ALA A 167 -4.08 7.46 15.85
CA ALA A 167 -5.49 7.05 15.99
C ALA A 167 -6.31 7.40 14.74
N ARG A 168 -6.07 8.57 14.14
CA ARG A 168 -6.72 8.97 12.88
C ARG A 168 -6.29 8.07 11.72
N LEU A 169 -4.99 7.80 11.58
CA LEU A 169 -4.46 6.92 10.54
C LEU A 169 -5.02 5.50 10.65
N THR A 170 -5.13 4.96 11.89
CA THR A 170 -5.75 3.65 12.14
C THR A 170 -7.23 3.62 11.76
N ARG A 171 -7.97 4.72 11.93
CA ARG A 171 -9.38 4.79 11.46
C ARG A 171 -9.47 4.78 9.94
N LEU A 172 -8.58 5.50 9.25
CA LEU A 172 -8.55 5.54 7.78
C LEU A 172 -8.08 4.22 7.17
N ASN A 173 -7.12 3.56 7.79
CA ASN A 173 -6.59 2.28 7.36
C ASN A 173 -6.43 1.33 8.56
N PRO A 174 -7.50 0.62 8.97
CA PRO A 174 -7.47 -0.28 10.12
C PRO A 174 -6.65 -1.55 9.89
N LEU A 175 -6.19 -1.79 8.66
CA LEU A 175 -5.32 -2.92 8.31
C LEU A 175 -3.86 -2.71 8.71
N VAL A 176 -3.50 -1.50 9.15
CA VAL A 176 -2.10 -1.11 9.37
C VAL A 176 -1.98 -0.34 10.68
N SER A 177 -1.07 -0.78 11.54
CA SER A 177 -0.68 -0.01 12.72
C SER A 177 0.41 0.99 12.34
N PRO A 178 0.21 2.29 12.56
CA PRO A 178 1.24 3.30 12.27
C PRO A 178 2.49 3.11 13.13
N GLU A 179 3.66 3.26 12.53
CA GLU A 179 4.96 3.11 13.18
C GLU A 179 5.67 4.47 13.30
N PRO A 180 6.20 4.84 14.47
CA PRO A 180 6.91 6.11 14.62
C PRO A 180 8.33 6.01 14.03
N VAL A 181 8.78 7.07 13.36
CA VAL A 181 10.10 7.17 12.72
C VAL A 181 10.82 8.41 13.20
N ARG A 182 12.04 8.23 13.70
CA ARG A 182 12.97 9.33 14.05
C ARG A 182 14.17 9.30 13.12
N HIS A 183 14.46 10.42 12.47
CA HIS A 183 15.62 10.56 11.58
C HIS A 183 15.76 9.42 10.55
N GLY A 184 14.64 8.95 10.02
CA GLY A 184 14.60 7.85 9.04
C GLY A 184 14.62 6.45 9.63
N THR A 185 14.78 6.28 10.94
CA THR A 185 14.82 4.99 11.60
C THR A 185 13.49 4.69 12.30
N VAL A 186 12.90 3.53 12.00
CA VAL A 186 11.69 3.06 12.68
C VAL A 186 11.99 2.81 14.15
N GLN A 187 11.16 3.36 15.02
CA GLN A 187 11.29 3.15 16.46
C GLN A 187 10.56 1.85 16.85
N PRO A 188 11.17 1.00 17.69
CA PRO A 188 10.52 -0.22 18.15
C PRO A 188 9.32 0.10 19.04
N GLY A 189 8.25 -0.64 18.87
CA GLY A 189 7.04 -0.57 19.68
C GLY A 189 5.90 0.26 19.06
N PRO A 190 4.68 0.10 19.60
CA PRO A 190 3.53 0.86 19.14
C PRO A 190 3.72 2.34 19.42
N VAL A 191 3.10 3.20 18.62
CA VAL A 191 2.99 4.62 18.94
C VAL A 191 2.31 4.72 20.30
N PRO A 192 2.92 5.40 21.29
CA PRO A 192 2.24 5.63 22.56
C PRO A 192 0.94 6.39 22.25
N LEU A 193 -0.18 5.71 22.40
CA LEU A 193 -1.48 6.37 22.51
C LEU A 193 -1.42 7.04 23.89
N GLY A 194 -0.86 8.25 23.97
CA GLY A 194 -0.85 9.01 25.22
C GLY A 194 -2.26 8.99 25.78
N GLU A 195 -2.40 8.86 27.10
CA GLU A 195 -3.69 8.92 27.77
C GLU A 195 -4.47 10.07 27.15
N LEU A 196 -5.55 9.75 26.45
CA LEU A 196 -6.44 10.71 25.80
C LEU A 196 -7.26 11.47 26.88
N GLU A 197 -6.63 11.75 28.03
CA GLU A 197 -7.10 12.65 29.08
C GLU A 197 -6.81 14.11 28.67
N GLY A 198 -7.45 14.54 27.64
CA GLY A 198 -7.43 15.92 27.21
C GLY A 198 -8.72 16.19 26.47
N ASP A 199 -9.57 16.96 27.08
CA ASP A 199 -10.85 17.49 26.62
C ASP A 199 -11.30 17.03 25.24
N GLU A 200 -12.29 16.14 25.19
CA GLU A 200 -13.03 15.76 23.98
C GLU A 200 -13.60 16.97 23.21
N LYS A 201 -13.42 18.17 23.75
CA LYS A 201 -13.94 19.43 23.19
C LYS A 201 -13.05 20.11 22.17
N GLU A 202 -11.78 19.65 21.98
CA GLU A 202 -10.86 20.22 20.98
C GLU A 202 -10.44 19.26 19.85
N ALA A 203 -11.04 18.08 19.77
CA ALA A 203 -10.93 17.34 18.51
C ALA A 203 -11.78 18.08 17.47
N PRO A 204 -11.20 18.71 16.45
CA PRO A 204 -12.02 19.23 15.36
C PRO A 204 -12.87 18.07 14.85
N PRO A 205 -14.14 18.31 14.48
CA PRO A 205 -14.99 17.27 13.92
C PRO A 205 -14.20 16.62 12.80
N ALA A 206 -13.98 15.30 12.90
CA ALA A 206 -13.38 14.55 11.82
C ALA A 206 -14.21 14.88 10.58
N ALA A 207 -13.55 15.38 9.53
CA ALA A 207 -14.18 15.43 8.22
C ALA A 207 -14.79 14.04 7.99
N PRO A 208 -16.03 13.92 7.48
CA PRO A 208 -16.67 12.63 7.30
C PRO A 208 -15.67 11.74 6.55
N ASP A 209 -15.27 10.64 7.19
CA ASP A 209 -14.36 9.69 6.59
C ASP A 209 -15.05 9.20 5.31
N ASP A 210 -14.58 9.64 4.15
CA ASP A 210 -15.09 9.24 2.85
C ASP A 210 -14.83 7.77 2.55
N VAL A 211 -14.48 6.98 3.57
CA VAL A 211 -14.10 5.58 3.47
C VAL A 211 -14.63 4.78 4.66
N VAL A 212 -14.99 3.53 4.40
CA VAL A 212 -15.45 2.57 5.41
C VAL A 212 -14.69 1.25 5.22
N ALA A 213 -14.23 0.67 6.31
CA ALA A 213 -13.68 -0.68 6.31
C ALA A 213 -14.81 -1.68 6.56
N VAL A 214 -14.95 -2.62 5.64
CA VAL A 214 -15.91 -3.74 5.71
C VAL A 214 -15.11 -5.01 5.92
N THR A 215 -15.44 -5.76 6.97
CA THR A 215 -14.86 -7.08 7.24
C THR A 215 -15.92 -8.13 7.01
N VAL A 216 -15.60 -9.13 6.19
CA VAL A 216 -16.49 -10.26 5.88
C VAL A 216 -15.78 -11.53 6.29
N ASP A 217 -16.38 -12.25 7.26
CA ASP A 217 -15.94 -13.60 7.63
C ASP A 217 -16.68 -14.61 6.76
N LEU A 218 -15.94 -15.57 6.21
CA LEU A 218 -16.46 -16.60 5.31
C LEU A 218 -16.19 -17.98 5.90
N ASP A 219 -17.15 -18.90 5.70
CA ASP A 219 -17.00 -20.28 6.11
C ASP A 219 -16.07 -21.03 5.12
N PRO A 220 -15.04 -21.76 5.60
CA PRO A 220 -14.18 -22.56 4.76
C PRO A 220 -14.84 -23.90 4.38
N PRO A 221 -14.47 -24.52 3.25
CA PRO A 221 -13.59 -23.98 2.22
C PRO A 221 -14.31 -22.97 1.32
N VAL A 222 -13.61 -21.89 0.96
CA VAL A 222 -14.16 -20.89 0.02
C VAL A 222 -14.02 -21.40 -1.41
N ASP A 223 -15.10 -21.32 -2.19
CA ASP A 223 -15.05 -21.57 -3.63
C ASP A 223 -14.22 -20.47 -4.32
N TRP A 224 -12.99 -20.83 -4.70
CA TRP A 224 -12.06 -19.91 -5.34
C TRP A 224 -12.56 -19.36 -6.67
N LEU A 225 -13.26 -20.17 -7.45
CA LEU A 225 -13.77 -19.74 -8.75
C LEU A 225 -14.86 -18.67 -8.57
N ALA A 226 -15.84 -18.95 -7.72
CA ALA A 226 -16.92 -18.00 -7.43
C ALA A 226 -16.35 -16.70 -6.82
N PHE A 227 -15.43 -16.82 -5.87
CA PHE A 227 -14.75 -15.68 -5.25
C PHE A 227 -13.96 -14.85 -6.27
N SER A 228 -13.14 -15.47 -7.12
CA SER A 228 -12.30 -14.77 -8.09
C SER A 228 -13.11 -14.08 -9.18
N VAL A 229 -14.22 -14.69 -9.62
CA VAL A 229 -15.17 -14.08 -10.55
C VAL A 229 -15.83 -12.84 -9.91
N TRP A 230 -16.34 -12.99 -8.68
CA TRP A 230 -16.92 -11.86 -7.95
C TRP A 230 -15.92 -10.71 -7.79
N LEU A 231 -14.69 -11.02 -7.35
CA LEU A 231 -13.64 -10.02 -7.14
C LEU A 231 -13.28 -9.30 -8.45
N SER A 232 -13.16 -10.04 -9.54
CA SER A 232 -12.89 -9.48 -10.88
C SER A 232 -14.02 -8.55 -11.31
N MET A 233 -15.28 -8.95 -11.14
CA MET A 233 -16.45 -8.12 -11.47
C MET A 233 -16.53 -6.87 -10.59
N LEU A 234 -16.27 -7.00 -9.29
CA LEU A 234 -16.21 -5.88 -8.36
C LEU A 234 -15.16 -4.85 -8.79
N CYS A 235 -13.94 -5.31 -9.06
CA CYS A 235 -12.84 -4.45 -9.50
C CYS A 235 -13.12 -3.80 -10.86
N HIS A 236 -13.72 -4.54 -11.79
CA HIS A 236 -14.07 -3.99 -13.11
C HIS A 236 -15.18 -2.94 -13.02
N ALA A 237 -16.23 -3.20 -12.24
CA ALA A 237 -17.38 -2.32 -12.13
C ALA A 237 -17.17 -1.15 -11.16
N ARG A 238 -16.39 -1.35 -10.09
CA ARG A 238 -16.28 -0.46 -8.93
C ARG A 238 -14.83 -0.26 -8.44
N GLY A 239 -13.83 -0.49 -9.29
CA GLY A 239 -12.44 -0.46 -8.89
C GLY A 239 -11.96 0.88 -8.32
N ARG A 240 -12.60 2.00 -8.71
CA ARG A 240 -12.27 3.33 -8.16
C ARG A 240 -12.83 3.55 -6.75
N GLU A 241 -13.88 2.83 -6.39
CA GLU A 241 -14.55 2.92 -5.10
C GLU A 241 -14.03 1.88 -4.10
N VAL A 242 -13.33 0.86 -4.60
CA VAL A 242 -12.64 -0.14 -3.80
C VAL A 242 -11.19 0.29 -3.63
N LEU A 243 -10.89 0.91 -2.49
CA LEU A 243 -9.59 1.55 -2.26
C LEU A 243 -8.53 0.57 -1.80
N ARG A 244 -8.94 -0.45 -1.02
CA ARG A 244 -8.07 -1.48 -0.51
C ARG A 244 -8.81 -2.80 -0.34
N ILE A 245 -8.18 -3.90 -0.68
CA ILE A 245 -8.64 -5.26 -0.36
C ILE A 245 -7.48 -6.04 0.24
N LYS A 246 -7.74 -6.70 1.36
CA LYS A 246 -6.90 -7.77 1.91
C LYS A 246 -7.77 -8.93 2.32
N GLY A 247 -7.34 -10.14 2.00
CA GLY A 247 -8.07 -11.35 2.38
C GLY A 247 -7.15 -12.53 2.58
N LEU A 248 -7.57 -13.42 3.45
CA LEU A 248 -6.99 -14.74 3.60
C LEU A 248 -8.13 -15.74 3.40
N MET A 249 -8.01 -16.56 2.35
CA MET A 249 -9.04 -17.50 1.92
C MET A 249 -8.56 -18.92 2.14
N ASP A 250 -9.22 -19.67 3.00
CA ASP A 250 -8.98 -21.10 3.15
C ASP A 250 -9.75 -21.83 2.04
N LEU A 251 -9.00 -22.46 1.14
CA LEU A 251 -9.51 -23.21 0.00
C LEU A 251 -9.58 -24.72 0.29
N GLY A 252 -9.30 -25.15 1.52
CA GLY A 252 -9.20 -26.55 1.92
C GLY A 252 -7.78 -27.12 1.75
N PRO A 253 -7.64 -28.37 1.24
CA PRO A 253 -6.35 -29.01 1.15
C PRO A 253 -5.34 -28.21 0.33
N GLY A 254 -4.24 -27.81 0.93
CA GLY A 254 -3.15 -27.08 0.28
C GLY A 254 -2.82 -25.74 0.92
N GLY A 255 -3.57 -25.33 1.94
CA GLY A 255 -3.34 -24.11 2.70
C GLY A 255 -4.08 -22.88 2.14
N PRO A 256 -4.10 -21.80 2.91
CA PRO A 256 -4.84 -20.60 2.54
C PRO A 256 -4.14 -19.79 1.44
N VAL A 257 -4.93 -18.97 0.75
CA VAL A 257 -4.47 -18.02 -0.27
C VAL A 257 -4.67 -16.60 0.23
N ALA A 258 -3.59 -15.83 0.22
CA ALA A 258 -3.66 -14.41 0.50
C ALA A 258 -4.05 -13.62 -0.76
N VAL A 259 -4.99 -12.71 -0.60
CA VAL A 259 -5.45 -11.78 -1.64
C VAL A 259 -5.10 -10.37 -1.20
N ASN A 260 -4.53 -9.61 -2.11
CA ASN A 260 -4.14 -8.22 -1.87
C ASN A 260 -4.51 -7.36 -3.07
N GLY A 261 -5.06 -6.17 -2.84
CA GLY A 261 -5.44 -5.26 -3.90
C GLY A 261 -5.48 -3.80 -3.45
N VAL A 262 -5.15 -2.90 -4.37
CA VAL A 262 -5.17 -1.46 -4.18
C VAL A 262 -5.89 -0.82 -5.35
N GLN A 263 -6.91 0.00 -5.08
CA GLN A 263 -7.69 0.75 -6.08
C GLN A 263 -8.14 -0.08 -7.29
N GLY A 264 -8.71 -1.25 -7.02
CA GLY A 264 -9.21 -2.15 -8.07
C GLY A 264 -8.14 -2.97 -8.78
N VAL A 265 -6.86 -2.80 -8.46
CA VAL A 265 -5.76 -3.63 -8.95
C VAL A 265 -5.50 -4.75 -7.97
N ILE A 266 -5.75 -5.98 -8.37
CA ILE A 266 -5.48 -7.16 -7.55
C ILE A 266 -4.07 -7.67 -7.89
N HIS A 267 -3.26 -7.84 -6.85
CA HIS A 267 -1.96 -8.48 -6.96
C HIS A 267 -2.14 -9.97 -7.23
N GLU A 268 -1.10 -10.63 -7.74
CA GLU A 268 -1.12 -12.07 -7.88
C GLU A 268 -1.37 -12.73 -6.51
N PRO A 269 -2.41 -13.58 -6.38
CA PRO A 269 -2.72 -14.24 -5.13
C PRO A 269 -1.56 -15.12 -4.65
N GLU A 270 -1.27 -15.06 -3.35
CA GLU A 270 -0.15 -15.80 -2.76
C GLU A 270 -0.65 -17.01 -2.00
N HIS A 271 -0.19 -18.19 -2.42
CA HIS A 271 -0.49 -19.44 -1.73
C HIS A 271 0.44 -19.60 -0.52
N LEU A 272 -0.13 -19.85 0.65
CA LEU A 272 0.58 -19.91 1.93
C LEU A 272 0.45 -21.31 2.58
N PRO A 273 1.08 -22.35 1.99
CA PRO A 273 0.91 -23.73 2.43
C PRO A 273 1.42 -24.00 3.84
N GLU A 274 2.30 -23.14 4.35
CA GLU A 274 2.88 -23.28 5.70
C GLU A 274 1.97 -22.74 6.81
N LEU A 275 0.93 -21.98 6.45
CA LEU A 275 -0.04 -21.50 7.43
C LEU A 275 -1.08 -22.58 7.72
N PRO A 276 -1.44 -22.79 9.01
CA PRO A 276 -2.55 -23.67 9.34
C PRO A 276 -3.85 -23.14 8.73
N ALA A 277 -4.80 -24.04 8.52
CA ALA A 277 -6.17 -23.69 8.12
C ALA A 277 -6.68 -22.54 8.98
N ALA A 278 -6.97 -21.43 8.36
CA ALA A 278 -7.38 -20.20 9.01
C ALA A 278 -8.85 -19.90 8.69
N ARG A 279 -9.48 -19.07 9.52
CA ARG A 279 -10.78 -18.50 9.13
C ARG A 279 -10.59 -17.68 7.86
N SER A 280 -11.44 -17.93 6.87
CA SER A 280 -11.47 -17.09 5.68
C SER A 280 -12.02 -15.73 6.04
N GLN A 281 -11.26 -14.68 5.75
CA GLN A 281 -11.64 -13.31 6.06
C GLN A 281 -11.25 -12.39 4.91
N LEU A 282 -12.17 -11.52 4.53
CA LEU A 282 -11.94 -10.43 3.59
C LEU A 282 -12.11 -9.10 4.31
N VAL A 283 -11.15 -8.22 4.19
CA VAL A 283 -11.27 -6.82 4.62
C VAL A 283 -11.14 -5.92 3.41
N ALA A 284 -12.14 -5.07 3.21
CA ALA A 284 -12.15 -4.09 2.14
C ALA A 284 -12.33 -2.68 2.70
N ILE A 285 -11.51 -1.73 2.25
CA ILE A 285 -11.73 -0.30 2.50
C ILE A 285 -12.38 0.26 1.24
N VAL A 286 -13.59 0.75 1.39
CA VAL A 286 -14.46 1.17 0.28
C VAL A 286 -15.10 2.53 0.55
N ARG A 287 -15.65 3.15 -0.49
CA ARG A 287 -16.53 4.30 -0.31
C ARG A 287 -17.82 3.89 0.45
N PRO A 288 -18.38 4.75 1.34
CA PRO A 288 -19.48 4.40 2.23
C PRO A 288 -20.69 3.77 1.54
N TRP A 289 -21.07 4.28 0.38
CA TRP A 289 -22.24 3.80 -0.36
C TRP A 289 -22.09 2.36 -0.93
N LEU A 290 -20.85 1.83 -1.01
CA LEU A 290 -20.57 0.47 -1.46
C LEU A 290 -20.55 -0.52 -0.29
N ALA A 291 -20.38 -0.05 0.93
CA ALA A 291 -20.16 -0.89 2.11
C ALA A 291 -21.31 -1.90 2.34
N ASP A 292 -22.56 -1.42 2.29
CA ASP A 292 -23.74 -2.25 2.56
C ASP A 292 -23.97 -3.32 1.50
N ALA A 293 -23.48 -3.12 0.28
CA ALA A 293 -23.66 -4.04 -0.83
C ALA A 293 -22.56 -5.10 -0.93
N LEU A 294 -21.42 -4.89 -0.31
CA LEU A 294 -20.23 -5.70 -0.52
C LEU A 294 -20.41 -7.14 -0.03
N GLU A 295 -20.76 -7.34 1.23
CA GLU A 295 -20.96 -8.66 1.82
C GLU A 295 -22.13 -9.42 1.19
N PRO A 296 -23.35 -8.85 1.01
CA PRO A 296 -24.44 -9.55 0.36
C PRO A 296 -24.09 -10.00 -1.06
N SER A 297 -23.40 -9.17 -1.84
CA SER A 297 -23.00 -9.53 -3.19
C SER A 297 -21.99 -10.69 -3.20
N LEU A 298 -20.99 -10.68 -2.30
CA LEU A 298 -20.03 -11.77 -2.17
C LEU A 298 -20.71 -13.08 -1.81
N ARG A 299 -21.59 -13.08 -0.79
CA ARG A 299 -22.31 -14.27 -0.35
C ARG A 299 -23.22 -14.83 -1.45
N ALA A 300 -23.85 -13.96 -2.24
CA ALA A 300 -24.68 -14.38 -3.37
C ALA A 300 -23.85 -15.13 -4.45
N PHE A 301 -22.63 -14.65 -4.74
CA PHE A 301 -21.75 -15.34 -5.69
C PHE A 301 -21.23 -16.68 -5.16
N LEU A 302 -20.84 -16.73 -3.88
CA LEU A 302 -20.40 -17.99 -3.26
C LEU A 302 -21.50 -19.04 -3.22
N ALA A 303 -22.76 -18.63 -3.01
CA ALA A 303 -23.92 -19.54 -3.05
C ALA A 303 -24.16 -20.13 -4.45
N LEU A 304 -23.81 -19.43 -5.53
CA LEU A 304 -23.91 -19.95 -6.90
C LEU A 304 -22.86 -21.04 -7.20
N GLY A 305 -21.71 -21.00 -6.52
CA GLY A 305 -20.62 -21.97 -6.67
C GLY A 305 -20.83 -23.26 -5.85
N SER A 306 -21.71 -23.25 -4.86
CA SER A 306 -21.96 -24.42 -4.01
C SER A 306 -22.88 -25.44 -4.74
N PRO A 307 -22.46 -26.71 -4.92
CA PRO A 307 -23.25 -27.71 -5.65
C PRO A 307 -24.41 -28.31 -4.86
N GLU A 308 -24.86 -27.70 -3.79
CA GLU A 308 -26.02 -28.17 -3.02
C GLU A 308 -27.28 -27.43 -3.48
N GLU A 309 -27.97 -27.98 -4.49
CA GLU A 309 -29.44 -28.03 -4.70
C GLU A 309 -29.86 -28.54 -6.09
N ALA A 310 -28.96 -29.23 -6.80
CA ALA A 310 -29.34 -29.88 -8.08
C ALA A 310 -29.89 -31.33 -7.90
N GLY A 311 -30.15 -31.74 -6.66
CA GLY A 311 -30.49 -33.14 -6.34
C GLY A 311 -31.84 -33.41 -5.67
N ALA A 312 -32.80 -32.45 -5.70
CA ALA A 312 -34.13 -32.67 -5.15
C ALA A 312 -35.24 -32.10 -6.04
N ARG A 313 -35.44 -32.70 -7.20
CA ARG A 313 -36.75 -32.75 -7.88
C ARG A 313 -36.87 -34.00 -8.76
#